data_b3ff1786d16ae2fa91e99da47c516abb
#
_entry.id   b3ff1786d16ae2fa91e99da47c516abb
#
_cell.length_a   1.000
_cell.length_b   1.000
_cell.length_c   1.000
_cell.angle_alpha   90.00
_cell.angle_beta   90.00
_cell.angle_gamma   90.00
#
_symmetry.space_group_name_H-M   'P 1'
#
loop_
_entity.id
_entity.type
_entity.pdbx_description
1 polymer ?
#
loop_
_entity_poly.entity_id
_entity_poly.type
_entity_poly.pdbx_seq_one_letter_code
_entity_poly.pdbx_strand_id
1 'polypeptide(L)'
;MLSRRDALKLTAAALMVPKAQPRTTRKVIVAGAGIGGLSCAWQLVRRGHEVVVLEASERTGGHVFTFRDPLDDGLYADAGAEHFTQPGYERYWSYVNEFKLPHRYYPRRDHILRFIGGKMYSPEMLADPKVLEGFGLNRREVEYLKTHPWPELASLYYAPYVDSFRDEYRPFDAGLNHLDQLSTIDLFRKDGASAGALAFIGGSGSALQSVWHAAILKLRGVPLFPPHVYRLVGGNQKLPDAFVERLGSRIRLRSPVTRIEHGQTGVRVTCRSDGGSVTHEADHLVCAMSAVMLRAIPVTPAWPADKAYALQHVPYYFDSRVIFQSRTQFWKRDGISPSMEFGDRELNHVWTTCDEVETARGLIVGTATGLVTPEAALAVYRKRYPGASEDVEKAHVVAWASNPWASACETTSYRPGELVKLWPALIEPHGRIHFVGAYADNLNWGMEAATRSGYRASEAIDKT
;
A
#
# COMPACT_ATOMS: atom_id res chain seq x y z
N MET A 1 45.22 -44.83 -5.44
CA MET A 1 44.21 -45.70 -4.81
C MET A 1 44.08 -45.31 -3.35
N LEU A 2 43.00 -44.73 -2.95
CA LEU A 2 42.72 -44.36 -1.56
C LEU A 2 42.50 -45.65 -0.74
N SER A 3 43.11 -45.74 0.44
CA SER A 3 43.02 -46.94 1.27
C SER A 3 41.64 -47.06 1.91
N ARG A 4 41.19 -48.30 2.22
CA ARG A 4 39.90 -48.54 2.92
C ARG A 4 39.77 -47.78 4.26
N ARG A 5 40.89 -47.36 4.87
CA ARG A 5 40.91 -46.51 6.09
C ARG A 5 40.56 -45.04 5.80
N ASP A 6 40.90 -44.53 4.62
CA ASP A 6 40.62 -43.14 4.23
C ASP A 6 39.14 -42.98 3.80
N ALA A 7 38.56 -44.02 3.22
CA ALA A 7 37.14 -44.07 2.91
C ALA A 7 36.26 -44.07 4.18
N LEU A 8 36.67 -44.73 5.24
CA LEU A 8 35.97 -44.75 6.53
C LEU A 8 36.07 -43.43 7.31
N LYS A 9 37.10 -42.64 7.10
CA LYS A 9 37.24 -41.29 7.71
C LYS A 9 36.39 -40.25 7.00
N LEU A 10 36.18 -40.42 5.70
CA LEU A 10 35.27 -39.51 4.93
C LEU A 10 33.77 -39.78 5.20
N THR A 11 33.40 -41.01 5.57
CA THR A 11 32.03 -41.35 5.93
C THR A 11 31.63 -40.92 7.35
N ALA A 12 32.59 -40.73 8.26
CA ALA A 12 32.29 -40.28 9.64
C ALA A 12 32.14 -38.74 9.75
N ALA A 13 32.65 -37.97 8.77
CA ALA A 13 32.52 -36.51 8.75
C ALA A 13 31.18 -36.01 8.12
N ALA A 14 30.40 -36.89 7.50
CA ALA A 14 29.17 -36.54 6.76
C ALA A 14 27.88 -36.63 7.58
N LEU A 15 27.91 -36.89 8.88
CA LEU A 15 26.71 -37.08 9.72
C LEU A 15 26.62 -36.16 10.93
N MET A 16 27.30 -35.02 10.94
CA MET A 16 26.93 -33.93 11.81
C MET A 16 25.90 -33.03 11.08
N VAL A 17 24.66 -33.51 10.94
CA VAL A 17 23.52 -32.65 10.76
C VAL A 17 23.47 -31.79 12.02
N PRO A 18 23.62 -30.45 11.92
CA PRO A 18 23.49 -29.60 13.07
C PRO A 18 22.10 -29.85 13.65
N LYS A 19 22.03 -30.36 14.89
CA LYS A 19 20.76 -30.44 15.63
C LYS A 19 20.15 -29.02 15.59
N ALA A 20 19.06 -28.86 14.85
CA ALA A 20 18.29 -27.63 14.89
C ALA A 20 18.00 -27.36 16.38
N GLN A 21 18.48 -26.23 16.88
CA GLN A 21 18.13 -25.82 18.25
C GLN A 21 16.60 -25.79 18.34
N PRO A 22 16.00 -26.33 19.43
CA PRO A 22 14.57 -26.27 19.59
C PRO A 22 14.15 -24.78 19.54
N ARG A 23 13.37 -24.41 18.54
CA ARG A 23 12.82 -23.06 18.42
C ARG A 23 11.93 -22.80 19.62
N THR A 24 12.17 -21.68 20.32
CA THR A 24 11.33 -21.30 21.46
C THR A 24 9.98 -20.82 20.93
N THR A 25 8.90 -21.52 21.27
CA THR A 25 7.55 -21.07 20.96
C THR A 25 7.25 -19.79 21.75
N ARG A 26 6.81 -18.74 21.06
CA ARG A 26 6.39 -17.46 21.66
C ARG A 26 4.88 -17.33 21.61
N LYS A 27 4.31 -16.68 22.61
CA LYS A 27 2.93 -16.19 22.58
C LYS A 27 2.91 -14.79 22.00
N VAL A 28 2.12 -14.57 20.95
CA VAL A 28 2.07 -13.30 20.22
C VAL A 28 0.63 -12.82 20.07
N ILE A 29 0.39 -11.57 20.49
CA ILE A 29 -0.85 -10.87 20.19
C ILE A 29 -0.61 -10.03 18.92
N VAL A 30 -1.52 -10.16 17.95
CA VAL A 30 -1.57 -9.29 16.76
C VAL A 30 -2.81 -8.41 16.88
N ALA A 31 -2.62 -7.12 17.06
CA ALA A 31 -3.69 -6.13 17.20
C ALA A 31 -3.99 -5.49 15.84
N GLY A 32 -5.07 -5.96 15.20
CA GLY A 32 -5.55 -5.62 13.87
C GLY A 32 -5.47 -6.79 12.88
N ALA A 33 -6.61 -7.10 12.24
CA ALA A 33 -6.72 -8.11 11.18
C ALA A 33 -6.79 -7.49 9.77
N GLY A 34 -6.10 -6.37 9.54
CA GLY A 34 -5.77 -5.88 8.21
C GLY A 34 -4.79 -6.83 7.50
N ILE A 35 -4.54 -6.62 6.21
CA ILE A 35 -3.70 -7.52 5.40
C ILE A 35 -2.28 -7.70 6.00
N GLY A 36 -1.72 -6.67 6.61
CA GLY A 36 -0.41 -6.74 7.31
C GLY A 36 -0.45 -7.62 8.54
N GLY A 37 -1.46 -7.44 9.42
CA GLY A 37 -1.66 -8.24 10.62
C GLY A 37 -1.94 -9.72 10.31
N LEU A 38 -2.81 -9.98 9.33
CA LEU A 38 -3.12 -11.34 8.88
C LEU A 38 -1.88 -12.05 8.31
N SER A 39 -1.09 -11.36 7.48
CA SER A 39 0.15 -11.93 6.92
C SER A 39 1.19 -12.19 8.01
N CYS A 40 1.33 -11.29 8.99
CA CYS A 40 2.21 -11.49 10.15
C CYS A 40 1.77 -12.69 10.97
N ALA A 41 0.48 -12.77 11.33
CA ALA A 41 -0.09 -13.88 12.09
C ALA A 41 0.12 -15.22 11.40
N TRP A 42 -0.10 -15.29 10.09
CA TRP A 42 0.15 -16.49 9.28
C TRP A 42 1.60 -16.92 9.33
N GLN A 43 2.53 -15.99 9.14
CA GLN A 43 3.96 -16.30 9.22
C GLN A 43 4.39 -16.77 10.60
N LEU A 44 3.88 -16.19 11.66
CA LEU A 44 4.15 -16.62 13.04
C LEU A 44 3.61 -18.03 13.33
N VAL A 45 2.39 -18.33 12.90
CA VAL A 45 1.81 -19.68 13.05
C VAL A 45 2.64 -20.72 12.28
N ARG A 46 3.07 -20.42 11.07
CA ARG A 46 3.95 -21.31 10.28
C ARG A 46 5.30 -21.57 10.94
N ARG A 47 5.78 -20.64 11.77
CA ARG A 47 7.01 -20.78 12.55
C ARG A 47 6.81 -21.48 13.89
N GLY A 48 5.57 -21.86 14.22
CA GLY A 48 5.26 -22.63 15.43
C GLY A 48 4.94 -21.76 16.66
N HIS A 49 4.66 -20.48 16.49
CA HIS A 49 4.28 -19.59 17.58
C HIS A 49 2.77 -19.70 17.90
N GLU A 50 2.40 -19.41 19.15
CA GLU A 50 1.02 -19.27 19.59
C GLU A 50 0.53 -17.85 19.28
N VAL A 51 -0.52 -17.71 18.46
CA VAL A 51 -0.99 -16.42 17.98
C VAL A 51 -2.46 -16.22 18.32
N VAL A 52 -2.78 -15.02 18.81
CA VAL A 52 -4.15 -14.48 18.84
C VAL A 52 -4.20 -13.18 18.06
N VAL A 53 -5.21 -13.02 17.20
CA VAL A 53 -5.45 -11.81 16.43
C VAL A 53 -6.68 -11.11 17.00
N LEU A 54 -6.54 -9.84 17.41
CA LEU A 54 -7.61 -9.01 17.94
C LEU A 54 -8.01 -7.99 16.86
N GLU A 55 -9.23 -8.08 16.34
CA GLU A 55 -9.78 -7.18 15.34
C GLU A 55 -10.94 -6.37 15.93
N ALA A 56 -10.89 -5.06 15.73
CA ALA A 56 -11.87 -4.14 16.27
C ALA A 56 -13.24 -4.22 15.58
N SER A 57 -13.23 -4.47 14.27
CA SER A 57 -14.42 -4.49 13.44
C SER A 57 -15.09 -5.87 13.39
N GLU A 58 -16.19 -5.95 12.65
CA GLU A 58 -16.93 -7.20 12.39
C GLU A 58 -16.36 -8.00 11.20
N ARG A 59 -15.36 -7.46 10.50
CA ARG A 59 -14.72 -8.09 9.35
C ARG A 59 -13.21 -7.98 9.40
N THR A 60 -12.54 -8.83 8.68
CA THR A 60 -11.10 -8.78 8.45
C THR A 60 -10.74 -8.02 7.16
N GLY A 61 -9.44 -7.84 6.90
CA GLY A 61 -8.92 -7.24 5.67
C GLY A 61 -8.57 -5.74 5.78
N GLY A 62 -9.12 -5.01 6.77
CA GLY A 62 -8.88 -3.56 6.88
C GLY A 62 -9.33 -2.83 5.61
N HIS A 63 -8.41 -2.10 4.96
CA HIS A 63 -8.66 -1.42 3.67
C HIS A 63 -8.76 -2.37 2.45
N VAL A 64 -8.49 -3.65 2.59
CA VAL A 64 -8.79 -4.63 1.54
C VAL A 64 -10.25 -5.06 1.71
N PHE A 65 -11.12 -4.49 0.89
CA PHE A 65 -12.56 -4.67 0.97
C PHE A 65 -13.19 -4.70 -0.43
N THR A 66 -13.91 -5.77 -0.73
CA THR A 66 -14.67 -5.91 -1.97
C THR A 66 -16.15 -5.62 -1.72
N PHE A 67 -16.62 -4.53 -2.30
CA PHE A 67 -18.01 -4.06 -2.24
C PHE A 67 -18.87 -4.88 -3.21
N ARG A 68 -20.00 -5.42 -2.74
CA ARG A 68 -20.91 -6.27 -3.52
C ARG A 68 -22.35 -5.76 -3.48
N ASP A 69 -22.97 -5.75 -2.30
CA ASP A 69 -24.28 -5.15 -2.12
C ASP A 69 -24.17 -3.63 -2.05
N PRO A 70 -25.06 -2.90 -2.75
CA PRO A 70 -26.23 -3.34 -3.51
C PRO A 70 -26.03 -3.38 -5.04
N LEU A 71 -24.91 -3.92 -5.54
CA LEU A 71 -24.65 -4.07 -6.98
C LEU A 71 -25.45 -5.24 -7.57
N ASP A 72 -25.89 -5.07 -8.82
CA ASP A 72 -26.68 -6.07 -9.52
C ASP A 72 -25.79 -7.09 -10.25
N ASP A 73 -26.39 -8.17 -10.73
CA ASP A 73 -25.82 -9.19 -11.62
C ASP A 73 -24.55 -9.85 -11.09
N GLY A 74 -24.32 -9.86 -9.77
CA GLY A 74 -23.09 -10.40 -9.18
C GLY A 74 -21.85 -9.54 -9.41
N LEU A 75 -22.02 -8.31 -9.86
CA LEU A 75 -20.95 -7.32 -9.98
C LEU A 75 -20.29 -7.04 -8.63
N TYR A 76 -19.03 -6.66 -8.64
CA TYR A 76 -18.28 -6.32 -7.45
C TYR A 76 -17.18 -5.29 -7.75
N ALA A 77 -16.82 -4.50 -6.75
CA ALA A 77 -15.76 -3.52 -6.86
C ALA A 77 -14.86 -3.55 -5.62
N ASP A 78 -13.54 -3.49 -5.80
CA ASP A 78 -12.63 -3.29 -4.67
C ASP A 78 -12.70 -1.83 -4.20
N ALA A 79 -13.34 -1.64 -3.05
CA ALA A 79 -13.63 -0.31 -2.51
C ALA A 79 -12.48 0.28 -1.70
N GLY A 80 -11.41 -0.44 -1.51
CA GLY A 80 -10.18 0.02 -0.86
C GLY A 80 -8.97 -0.24 -1.74
N ALA A 81 -8.04 -1.05 -1.27
CA ALA A 81 -6.88 -1.48 -2.05
C ALA A 81 -7.31 -2.39 -3.20
N GLU A 82 -7.12 -1.94 -4.45
CA GLU A 82 -7.82 -2.51 -5.59
C GLU A 82 -6.91 -3.18 -6.64
N HIS A 83 -5.59 -2.97 -6.57
CA HIS A 83 -4.65 -3.56 -7.52
C HIS A 83 -3.31 -3.87 -6.91
N PHE A 84 -2.55 -4.71 -7.59
CA PHE A 84 -1.15 -5.00 -7.33
C PHE A 84 -0.40 -5.10 -8.66
N THR A 85 0.89 -4.81 -8.64
CA THR A 85 1.71 -4.73 -9.85
C THR A 85 2.69 -5.88 -9.98
N GLN A 86 3.20 -6.09 -11.20
CA GLN A 86 4.33 -6.96 -11.47
C GLN A 86 5.24 -6.27 -12.51
N PRO A 87 6.49 -5.95 -12.11
CA PRO A 87 7.13 -6.15 -10.80
C PRO A 87 6.56 -5.22 -9.71
N GLY A 88 7.02 -5.41 -8.46
CA GLY A 88 6.86 -4.47 -7.35
C GLY A 88 6.08 -4.95 -6.13
N TYR A 89 5.23 -5.95 -6.30
CA TYR A 89 4.42 -6.54 -5.23
C TYR A 89 4.86 -7.97 -4.90
N GLU A 90 6.18 -8.21 -4.75
CA GLU A 90 6.74 -9.56 -4.64
C GLU A 90 6.23 -10.31 -3.40
N ARG A 91 6.06 -9.60 -2.26
CA ARG A 91 5.55 -10.23 -1.04
C ARG A 91 4.07 -10.55 -1.15
N TYR A 92 3.28 -9.65 -1.70
CA TYR A 92 1.86 -9.89 -1.96
C TYR A 92 1.67 -11.06 -2.92
N TRP A 93 2.41 -11.07 -4.04
CA TRP A 93 2.42 -12.17 -5.01
C TRP A 93 2.79 -13.51 -4.39
N SER A 94 3.71 -13.55 -3.44
CA SER A 94 4.08 -14.79 -2.77
C SER A 94 2.87 -15.46 -2.09
N TYR A 95 1.97 -14.68 -1.50
CA TYR A 95 0.74 -15.19 -0.89
C TYR A 95 -0.34 -15.53 -1.93
N VAL A 96 -0.49 -14.73 -2.98
CA VAL A 96 -1.39 -15.05 -4.10
C VAL A 96 -1.05 -16.42 -4.68
N ASN A 97 0.23 -16.68 -4.90
CA ASN A 97 0.73 -17.95 -5.44
C ASN A 97 0.62 -19.10 -4.41
N GLU A 98 1.00 -18.86 -3.15
CA GLU A 98 0.90 -19.85 -2.08
C GLU A 98 -0.53 -20.35 -1.89
N PHE A 99 -1.51 -19.45 -1.95
CA PHE A 99 -2.93 -19.77 -1.78
C PHE A 99 -3.64 -20.10 -3.10
N LYS A 100 -2.90 -20.07 -4.22
CA LYS A 100 -3.42 -20.36 -5.56
C LYS A 100 -4.65 -19.52 -5.92
N LEU A 101 -4.62 -18.23 -5.58
CA LEU A 101 -5.74 -17.34 -5.83
C LEU A 101 -5.81 -16.97 -7.31
N PRO A 102 -6.97 -17.13 -7.96
CA PRO A 102 -7.16 -16.69 -9.34
C PRO A 102 -6.98 -15.18 -9.45
N HIS A 103 -6.20 -14.77 -10.44
CA HIS A 103 -5.92 -13.37 -10.71
C HIS A 103 -5.96 -13.10 -12.20
N ARG A 104 -6.07 -11.83 -12.57
CA ARG A 104 -6.09 -11.41 -13.97
C ARG A 104 -5.40 -10.08 -14.17
N TYR A 105 -4.96 -9.85 -15.40
CA TYR A 105 -4.49 -8.55 -15.85
C TYR A 105 -5.61 -7.51 -15.72
N TYR A 106 -5.23 -6.30 -15.34
CA TYR A 106 -6.16 -5.19 -15.09
C TYR A 106 -5.75 -3.98 -15.94
N PRO A 107 -6.44 -3.71 -17.09
CA PRO A 107 -6.00 -2.74 -18.10
C PRO A 107 -6.19 -1.27 -17.67
N ARG A 108 -6.27 -1.01 -16.40
CA ARG A 108 -6.53 0.30 -15.81
C ARG A 108 -5.50 1.37 -16.20
N ARG A 109 -4.26 0.95 -16.56
CA ARG A 109 -3.16 1.85 -16.93
C ARG A 109 -2.83 1.86 -18.42
N ASP A 110 -3.54 1.09 -19.23
CA ASP A 110 -3.15 0.89 -20.64
C ASP A 110 -3.35 2.15 -21.49
N HIS A 111 -4.42 2.89 -21.28
CA HIS A 111 -4.73 4.08 -22.06
C HIS A 111 -5.45 5.11 -21.20
N ILE A 112 -4.70 5.84 -20.38
CA ILE A 112 -5.26 6.83 -19.45
C ILE A 112 -5.45 8.17 -20.18
N LEU A 113 -6.69 8.66 -20.25
CA LEU A 113 -6.99 10.00 -20.70
C LEU A 113 -6.82 10.99 -19.53
N ARG A 114 -6.17 12.14 -19.78
CA ARG A 114 -5.89 13.13 -18.74
C ARG A 114 -6.48 14.49 -19.05
N PHE A 115 -7.18 15.07 -18.08
CA PHE A 115 -7.62 16.45 -18.15
C PHE A 115 -6.52 17.39 -17.62
N ILE A 116 -5.99 18.22 -18.52
CA ILE A 116 -4.96 19.21 -18.21
C ILE A 116 -5.41 20.55 -18.73
N GLY A 117 -5.53 21.55 -17.88
CA GLY A 117 -5.98 22.90 -18.31
C GLY A 117 -7.36 22.93 -18.98
N GLY A 118 -8.27 22.00 -18.59
CA GLY A 118 -9.61 21.91 -19.14
C GLY A 118 -9.74 21.17 -20.48
N LYS A 119 -8.65 20.62 -20.99
CA LYS A 119 -8.61 19.81 -22.22
C LYS A 119 -8.20 18.38 -21.92
N MET A 120 -8.76 17.42 -22.67
CA MET A 120 -8.42 16.01 -22.58
C MET A 120 -7.25 15.69 -23.48
N TYR A 121 -6.32 14.88 -22.96
CA TYR A 121 -5.13 14.40 -23.68
C TYR A 121 -5.03 12.87 -23.59
N SER A 122 -4.75 12.23 -24.71
CA SER A 122 -4.41 10.80 -24.75
C SER A 122 -2.91 10.58 -24.48
N PRO A 123 -2.50 9.34 -24.20
CA PRO A 123 -1.07 9.00 -24.08
C PRO A 123 -0.26 9.38 -25.31
N GLU A 124 -0.82 9.21 -26.52
CA GLU A 124 -0.17 9.54 -27.80
C GLU A 124 0.02 11.06 -27.94
N MET A 125 -0.98 11.86 -27.55
CA MET A 125 -0.87 13.31 -27.51
C MET A 125 0.21 13.77 -26.52
N LEU A 126 0.33 13.11 -25.36
CA LEU A 126 1.35 13.39 -24.34
C LEU A 126 2.74 12.83 -24.69
N ALA A 127 2.89 12.20 -25.84
CA ALA A 127 4.17 11.82 -26.45
C ALA A 127 4.52 12.71 -27.67
N ASP A 128 3.60 13.56 -28.15
CA ASP A 128 3.85 14.47 -29.27
C ASP A 128 4.69 15.67 -28.80
N PRO A 129 5.87 15.88 -29.39
CA PRO A 129 6.76 17.00 -29.04
C PRO A 129 6.09 18.38 -29.10
N LYS A 130 5.21 18.63 -30.08
CA LYS A 130 4.53 19.93 -30.21
C LYS A 130 3.53 20.16 -29.06
N VAL A 131 2.87 19.11 -28.60
CA VAL A 131 1.97 19.18 -27.44
C VAL A 131 2.79 19.42 -26.18
N LEU A 132 3.89 18.70 -26.01
CA LEU A 132 4.79 18.82 -24.85
C LEU A 132 5.44 20.20 -24.77
N GLU A 133 5.91 20.75 -25.90
CA GLU A 133 6.42 22.12 -25.98
C GLU A 133 5.36 23.16 -25.58
N GLY A 134 4.08 22.91 -25.95
CA GLY A 134 2.95 23.76 -25.58
C GLY A 134 2.67 23.81 -24.07
N PHE A 135 3.14 22.82 -23.29
CA PHE A 135 3.10 22.83 -21.83
C PHE A 135 4.29 23.61 -21.21
N GLY A 136 5.18 24.17 -22.01
CA GLY A 136 6.36 24.87 -21.53
C GLY A 136 7.46 23.94 -21.00
N LEU A 137 7.50 22.68 -21.48
CA LEU A 137 8.56 21.73 -21.19
C LEU A 137 9.84 22.13 -21.94
N ASN A 138 10.99 21.93 -21.31
CA ASN A 138 12.28 22.17 -21.96
C ASN A 138 12.68 21.00 -22.88
N ARG A 139 13.70 21.20 -23.70
CA ARG A 139 14.16 20.22 -24.70
C ARG A 139 14.50 18.86 -24.06
N ARG A 140 15.15 18.85 -22.88
CA ARG A 140 15.55 17.62 -22.19
C ARG A 140 14.31 16.80 -21.74
N GLU A 141 13.28 17.47 -21.27
CA GLU A 141 12.02 16.87 -20.82
C GLU A 141 11.22 16.32 -22.00
N VAL A 142 11.13 17.09 -23.10
CA VAL A 142 10.48 16.64 -24.34
C VAL A 142 11.18 15.39 -24.90
N GLU A 143 12.51 15.40 -25.00
CA GLU A 143 13.27 14.23 -25.48
C GLU A 143 13.05 12.99 -24.58
N TYR A 144 13.00 13.18 -23.26
CA TYR A 144 12.73 12.10 -22.31
C TYR A 144 11.35 11.48 -22.54
N LEU A 145 10.31 12.30 -22.67
CA LEU A 145 8.92 11.86 -22.82
C LEU A 145 8.60 11.26 -24.20
N LYS A 146 9.47 11.35 -25.20
CA LYS A 146 9.33 10.60 -26.45
C LYS A 146 9.42 9.09 -26.27
N THR A 147 10.12 8.63 -25.23
CA THR A 147 10.43 7.22 -24.99
C THR A 147 9.96 6.73 -23.63
N HIS A 148 9.50 7.62 -22.78
CA HIS A 148 9.01 7.31 -21.42
C HIS A 148 7.58 7.82 -21.24
N PRO A 149 6.72 7.08 -20.54
CA PRO A 149 5.36 7.52 -20.31
C PRO A 149 5.35 8.76 -19.41
N TRP A 150 4.32 9.58 -19.58
CA TRP A 150 4.13 10.82 -18.83
C TRP A 150 4.38 10.74 -17.31
N PRO A 151 3.91 9.70 -16.57
CA PRO A 151 4.16 9.60 -15.13
C PRO A 151 5.63 9.37 -14.75
N GLU A 152 6.49 9.00 -15.72
CA GLU A 152 7.91 8.77 -15.49
C GLU A 152 8.77 10.06 -15.57
N LEU A 153 8.17 11.22 -15.86
CA LEU A 153 8.95 12.48 -16.01
C LEU A 153 9.81 12.80 -14.78
N ALA A 154 9.34 12.48 -13.58
CA ALA A 154 10.10 12.69 -12.35
C ALA A 154 11.40 11.86 -12.29
N SER A 155 11.44 10.69 -12.94
CA SER A 155 12.63 9.82 -12.98
C SER A 155 13.83 10.50 -13.62
N LEU A 156 13.59 11.43 -14.57
CA LEU A 156 14.63 12.25 -15.18
C LEU A 156 15.43 13.06 -14.15
N TYR A 157 14.75 13.55 -13.11
CA TYR A 157 15.31 14.37 -12.04
C TYR A 157 15.82 13.56 -10.85
N TYR A 158 15.32 12.33 -10.65
CA TYR A 158 15.83 11.43 -9.63
C TYR A 158 17.11 10.69 -10.06
N ALA A 159 17.33 10.54 -11.38
CA ALA A 159 18.43 9.76 -11.92
C ALA A 159 19.83 10.13 -11.36
N PRO A 160 20.20 11.41 -11.11
CA PRO A 160 21.50 11.75 -10.54
C PRO A 160 21.76 11.27 -9.11
N TYR A 161 20.70 10.93 -8.38
CA TYR A 161 20.76 10.68 -6.93
C TYR A 161 20.56 9.22 -6.56
N VAL A 162 19.75 8.46 -7.34
CA VAL A 162 19.29 7.11 -6.94
C VAL A 162 20.41 6.10 -6.77
N ASP A 163 21.53 6.25 -7.47
CA ASP A 163 22.67 5.33 -7.39
C ASP A 163 23.52 5.49 -6.13
N SER A 164 23.25 6.52 -5.33
CA SER A 164 23.91 6.70 -4.03
C SER A 164 23.37 5.75 -2.96
N PHE A 165 22.18 5.19 -3.14
CA PHE A 165 21.57 4.27 -2.19
C PHE A 165 22.04 2.84 -2.43
N ARG A 166 22.42 2.14 -1.34
CA ARG A 166 22.91 0.74 -1.36
C ARG A 166 21.99 -0.19 -0.56
N ASP A 167 21.27 0.33 0.41
CA ASP A 167 20.35 -0.38 1.28
C ASP A 167 19.01 0.33 1.28
N GLU A 168 17.94 -0.42 1.00
CA GLU A 168 16.60 0.16 0.89
C GLU A 168 16.04 0.67 2.23
N TYR A 169 16.60 0.24 3.38
CA TYR A 169 16.18 0.68 4.72
C TYR A 169 17.08 1.75 5.35
N ARG A 170 18.16 2.15 4.68
CA ARG A 170 19.17 3.09 5.20
C ARG A 170 19.31 4.35 4.33
N PRO A 171 18.27 5.21 4.26
CA PRO A 171 18.32 6.39 3.38
C PRO A 171 19.44 7.36 3.72
N PHE A 172 19.84 7.44 4.99
CA PHE A 172 20.85 8.41 5.46
C PHE A 172 22.29 7.99 5.12
N ASP A 173 22.53 6.73 4.82
CA ASP A 173 23.87 6.22 4.41
C ASP A 173 24.23 6.67 2.97
N ALA A 174 23.27 7.18 2.20
CA ALA A 174 23.49 7.70 0.85
C ALA A 174 24.27 9.03 0.80
N GLY A 175 24.48 9.70 1.95
CA GLY A 175 25.17 11.00 2.00
C GLY A 175 24.35 12.19 1.46
N LEU A 176 23.05 12.00 1.25
CA LEU A 176 22.14 12.98 0.66
C LEU A 176 21.21 13.65 1.70
N ASN A 177 21.58 13.64 2.98
CA ASN A 177 20.73 14.10 4.08
C ASN A 177 20.26 15.56 3.92
N HIS A 178 21.07 16.40 3.27
CA HIS A 178 20.71 17.79 3.00
C HIS A 178 19.46 17.92 2.11
N LEU A 179 19.11 16.91 1.31
CA LEU A 179 17.90 16.89 0.48
C LEU A 179 16.62 16.79 1.32
N ASP A 180 16.72 16.36 2.59
CA ASP A 180 15.54 16.34 3.47
C ASP A 180 15.05 17.76 3.80
N GLN A 181 15.90 18.76 3.72
CA GLN A 181 15.54 20.17 3.93
C GLN A 181 14.90 20.84 2.73
N LEU A 182 14.89 20.17 1.58
CA LEU A 182 14.32 20.69 0.33
C LEU A 182 12.98 19.99 0.05
N SER A 183 12.07 20.73 -0.57
CA SER A 183 10.91 20.09 -1.19
C SER A 183 11.30 19.49 -2.56
N THR A 184 10.49 18.54 -3.05
CA THR A 184 10.70 17.94 -4.38
C THR A 184 10.69 19.00 -5.48
N ILE A 185 9.80 20.00 -5.40
CA ILE A 185 9.76 21.09 -6.38
C ILE A 185 11.02 21.96 -6.33
N ASP A 186 11.62 22.17 -5.13
CA ASP A 186 12.86 22.94 -5.00
C ASP A 186 14.06 22.17 -5.58
N LEU A 187 14.11 20.84 -5.37
CA LEU A 187 15.10 19.99 -5.99
C LEU A 187 15.03 20.07 -7.52
N PHE A 188 13.84 19.87 -8.08
CA PHE A 188 13.66 19.90 -9.54
C PHE A 188 13.99 21.28 -10.13
N ARG A 189 13.59 22.37 -9.47
CA ARG A 189 13.94 23.74 -9.88
C ARG A 189 15.45 23.95 -9.90
N LYS A 190 16.15 23.47 -8.85
CA LYS A 190 17.61 23.52 -8.77
C LYS A 190 18.26 22.74 -9.92
N ASP A 191 17.69 21.63 -10.32
CA ASP A 191 18.19 20.73 -11.37
C ASP A 191 17.69 21.13 -12.78
N GLY A 192 17.12 22.33 -12.92
CA GLY A 192 16.79 22.93 -14.19
C GLY A 192 15.47 22.47 -14.82
N ALA A 193 14.51 22.05 -13.99
CA ALA A 193 13.17 21.74 -14.46
C ALA A 193 12.46 23.00 -14.99
N SER A 194 11.74 22.84 -16.11
CA SER A 194 10.91 23.90 -16.68
C SER A 194 9.71 24.22 -15.79
N ALA A 195 9.08 25.37 -16.00
CA ALA A 195 7.84 25.72 -15.32
C ALA A 195 6.73 24.69 -15.59
N GLY A 196 6.67 24.15 -16.82
CA GLY A 196 5.77 23.06 -17.19
C GLY A 196 6.01 21.81 -16.35
N ALA A 197 7.25 21.31 -16.28
CA ALA A 197 7.60 20.14 -15.48
C ALA A 197 7.28 20.36 -13.99
N LEU A 198 7.64 21.53 -13.44
CA LEU A 198 7.33 21.84 -12.03
C LEU A 198 5.82 21.84 -11.73
N ALA A 199 5.00 22.24 -12.70
CA ALA A 199 3.54 22.18 -12.55
C ALA A 199 3.00 20.74 -12.51
N PHE A 200 3.64 19.79 -13.18
CA PHE A 200 3.17 18.40 -13.27
C PHE A 200 3.76 17.46 -12.23
N ILE A 201 5.08 17.60 -11.97
CA ILE A 201 5.78 16.67 -11.09
C ILE A 201 6.30 17.33 -9.81
N GLY A 202 6.16 18.63 -9.66
CA GLY A 202 6.60 19.36 -8.47
C GLY A 202 5.74 19.00 -7.24
N GLY A 203 6.39 18.63 -6.15
CA GLY A 203 5.74 18.28 -4.89
C GLY A 203 6.31 19.09 -3.72
N SER A 204 5.49 19.28 -2.68
CA SER A 204 5.88 19.97 -1.43
C SER A 204 6.53 19.06 -0.39
N GLY A 205 6.59 17.75 -0.66
CA GLY A 205 7.19 16.76 0.25
C GLY A 205 8.72 16.79 0.22
N SER A 206 9.35 16.11 1.20
CA SER A 206 10.81 15.97 1.28
C SER A 206 11.40 15.39 0.00
N ALA A 207 12.38 16.09 -0.56
CA ALA A 207 13.10 15.63 -1.73
C ALA A 207 13.89 14.34 -1.44
N LEU A 208 14.46 14.21 -0.23
CA LEU A 208 15.17 12.98 0.16
C LEU A 208 14.22 11.78 0.18
N GLN A 209 13.01 11.93 0.72
CA GLN A 209 12.02 10.84 0.72
C GLN A 209 11.65 10.42 -0.71
N SER A 210 11.44 11.38 -1.61
CA SER A 210 11.05 11.10 -3.00
C SER A 210 12.17 10.42 -3.78
N VAL A 211 13.41 10.89 -3.63
CA VAL A 211 14.61 10.28 -4.22
C VAL A 211 14.84 8.87 -3.66
N TRP A 212 14.70 8.71 -2.34
CA TRP A 212 14.83 7.41 -1.68
C TRP A 212 13.79 6.42 -2.19
N HIS A 213 12.53 6.83 -2.32
CA HIS A 213 11.48 5.99 -2.91
C HIS A 213 11.84 5.53 -4.33
N ALA A 214 12.31 6.45 -5.18
CA ALA A 214 12.77 6.12 -6.53
C ALA A 214 13.97 5.15 -6.50
N ALA A 215 14.89 5.33 -5.55
CA ALA A 215 16.04 4.44 -5.36
C ALA A 215 15.62 3.03 -4.92
N ILE A 216 14.66 2.90 -4.00
CA ILE A 216 14.09 1.60 -3.60
C ILE A 216 13.53 0.87 -4.81
N LEU A 217 12.74 1.55 -5.64
CA LEU A 217 12.17 0.96 -6.85
C LEU A 217 13.28 0.52 -7.82
N LYS A 218 14.31 1.36 -8.03
CA LYS A 218 15.45 1.01 -8.87
C LYS A 218 16.22 -0.20 -8.34
N LEU A 219 16.50 -0.27 -7.04
CA LEU A 219 17.18 -1.41 -6.41
C LEU A 219 16.41 -2.73 -6.60
N ARG A 220 15.09 -2.64 -6.77
CA ARG A 220 14.19 -3.76 -7.01
C ARG A 220 13.90 -4.04 -8.48
N GLY A 221 14.46 -3.26 -9.41
CA GLY A 221 14.16 -3.36 -10.84
C GLY A 221 12.73 -3.01 -11.20
N VAL A 222 12.11 -2.10 -10.44
CA VAL A 222 10.72 -1.66 -10.63
C VAL A 222 10.71 -0.25 -11.19
N PRO A 223 10.00 0.03 -12.30
CA PRO A 223 9.83 1.39 -12.80
C PRO A 223 9.01 2.24 -11.82
N LEU A 224 9.16 3.57 -11.87
CA LEU A 224 8.41 4.48 -11.00
C LEU A 224 6.89 4.35 -11.22
N PHE A 225 6.50 4.08 -12.46
CA PHE A 225 5.10 3.80 -12.83
C PHE A 225 4.99 2.41 -13.49
N PRO A 226 4.85 1.32 -12.71
CA PRO A 226 4.75 -0.03 -13.27
C PRO A 226 3.52 -0.16 -14.19
N PRO A 227 3.71 -0.59 -15.45
CA PRO A 227 2.61 -0.65 -16.41
C PRO A 227 1.65 -1.81 -16.17
N HIS A 228 2.16 -2.94 -15.67
CA HIS A 228 1.37 -4.16 -15.54
C HIS A 228 0.69 -4.23 -14.17
N VAL A 229 -0.62 -4.15 -14.20
CA VAL A 229 -1.48 -4.14 -13.02
C VAL A 229 -2.37 -5.37 -13.03
N TYR A 230 -2.62 -5.92 -11.86
CA TYR A 230 -3.41 -7.13 -11.65
C TYR A 230 -4.42 -6.93 -10.53
N ARG A 231 -5.46 -7.77 -10.52
CA ARG A 231 -6.41 -7.91 -9.42
C ARG A 231 -6.81 -9.38 -9.26
N LEU A 232 -7.34 -9.74 -8.10
CA LEU A 232 -7.88 -11.07 -7.87
C LEU A 232 -9.27 -11.20 -8.51
N VAL A 233 -9.53 -12.36 -9.09
CA VAL A 233 -10.87 -12.72 -9.57
C VAL A 233 -11.80 -12.88 -8.37
N GLY A 234 -12.93 -12.21 -8.39
CA GLY A 234 -13.84 -12.15 -7.26
C GLY A 234 -13.44 -11.11 -6.19
N GLY A 235 -12.47 -10.22 -6.49
CA GLY A 235 -12.04 -9.10 -5.64
C GLY A 235 -10.88 -9.43 -4.70
N ASN A 236 -10.14 -8.40 -4.31
CA ASN A 236 -8.92 -8.54 -3.51
C ASN A 236 -9.18 -9.01 -2.07
N GLN A 237 -10.43 -8.93 -1.58
CA GLN A 237 -10.86 -9.52 -0.30
C GLN A 237 -10.57 -11.03 -0.22
N LYS A 238 -10.41 -11.72 -1.36
CA LYS A 238 -10.05 -13.14 -1.41
C LYS A 238 -8.74 -13.47 -0.70
N LEU A 239 -7.77 -12.55 -0.66
CA LEU A 239 -6.53 -12.80 0.05
C LEU A 239 -6.71 -12.72 1.59
N PRO A 240 -7.30 -11.67 2.18
CA PRO A 240 -7.71 -11.71 3.59
C PRO A 240 -8.54 -12.96 3.95
N ASP A 241 -9.53 -13.33 3.14
CA ASP A 241 -10.37 -14.51 3.38
C ASP A 241 -9.54 -15.80 3.43
N ALA A 242 -8.57 -15.96 2.55
CA ALA A 242 -7.66 -17.10 2.52
C ALA A 242 -6.75 -17.18 3.77
N PHE A 243 -6.34 -16.05 4.34
CA PHE A 243 -5.67 -16.03 5.64
C PHE A 243 -6.62 -16.45 6.77
N VAL A 244 -7.86 -15.94 6.75
CA VAL A 244 -8.88 -16.25 7.77
C VAL A 244 -9.17 -17.74 7.82
N GLU A 245 -9.34 -18.40 6.69
CA GLU A 245 -9.54 -19.87 6.61
C GLU A 245 -8.42 -20.64 7.32
N ARG A 246 -7.18 -20.17 7.21
CA ARG A 246 -5.99 -20.82 7.79
C ARG A 246 -5.75 -20.46 9.24
N LEU A 247 -6.08 -19.27 9.66
CA LEU A 247 -5.92 -18.79 11.03
C LEU A 247 -7.06 -19.27 11.94
N GLY A 248 -8.27 -19.42 11.39
CA GLY A 248 -9.43 -19.97 12.07
C GLY A 248 -9.75 -19.26 13.38
N SER A 249 -9.96 -20.04 14.43
CA SER A 249 -10.35 -19.55 15.77
C SER A 249 -9.32 -18.65 16.47
N ARG A 250 -8.16 -18.40 15.88
CA ARG A 250 -7.16 -17.46 16.41
C ARG A 250 -7.59 -16.00 16.26
N ILE A 251 -8.55 -15.72 15.35
CA ILE A 251 -9.06 -14.37 15.10
C ILE A 251 -10.25 -14.09 16.01
N ARG A 252 -10.20 -12.97 16.72
CA ARG A 252 -11.27 -12.44 17.57
C ARG A 252 -11.75 -11.12 16.96
N LEU A 253 -12.93 -11.13 16.33
CA LEU A 253 -13.61 -9.93 15.84
C LEU A 253 -14.25 -9.18 17.02
N ARG A 254 -14.69 -7.94 16.80
CA ARG A 254 -15.32 -7.06 17.81
C ARG A 254 -14.49 -6.92 19.09
N SER A 255 -13.18 -6.94 18.93
CA SER A 255 -12.22 -6.91 20.03
C SER A 255 -11.28 -5.70 19.94
N PRO A 256 -11.81 -4.45 19.96
CA PRO A 256 -10.99 -3.25 19.90
C PRO A 256 -10.06 -3.16 21.10
N VAL A 257 -8.76 -3.00 20.83
CA VAL A 257 -7.75 -2.78 21.87
C VAL A 257 -7.97 -1.41 22.49
N THR A 258 -7.99 -1.38 23.82
CA THR A 258 -8.26 -0.18 24.62
C THR A 258 -7.10 0.24 25.51
N ARG A 259 -6.13 -0.65 25.76
CA ARG A 259 -4.93 -0.37 26.55
C ARG A 259 -3.82 -1.34 26.19
N ILE A 260 -2.58 -0.85 26.20
CA ILE A 260 -1.36 -1.64 26.04
C ILE A 260 -0.44 -1.37 27.24
N GLU A 261 0.00 -2.44 27.90
CA GLU A 261 1.01 -2.40 28.95
C GLU A 261 2.17 -3.30 28.50
N HIS A 262 3.41 -2.87 28.70
CA HIS A 262 4.58 -3.64 28.29
C HIS A 262 5.73 -3.54 29.28
N GLY A 263 6.59 -4.56 29.25
CA GLY A 263 7.75 -4.63 30.12
C GLY A 263 8.83 -5.53 29.55
N GLN A 264 9.85 -5.83 30.36
CA GLN A 264 10.97 -6.66 29.92
C GLN A 264 10.57 -8.12 29.66
N THR A 265 9.57 -8.63 30.38
CA THR A 265 9.17 -10.05 30.31
C THR A 265 8.02 -10.33 29.36
N GLY A 266 7.22 -9.33 28.98
CA GLY A 266 6.07 -9.53 28.12
C GLY A 266 5.23 -8.29 27.94
N VAL A 267 4.05 -8.51 27.36
CA VAL A 267 3.04 -7.49 27.08
C VAL A 267 1.69 -7.90 27.64
N ARG A 268 0.87 -6.92 28.02
CA ARG A 268 -0.51 -7.08 28.41
C ARG A 268 -1.38 -6.17 27.56
N VAL A 269 -2.38 -6.73 26.88
CA VAL A 269 -3.27 -6.00 25.99
C VAL A 269 -4.70 -6.17 26.47
N THR A 270 -5.37 -5.08 26.77
CA THR A 270 -6.79 -5.06 27.14
C THR A 270 -7.59 -4.68 25.91
N CYS A 271 -8.63 -5.49 25.61
CA CYS A 271 -9.60 -5.19 24.56
C CYS A 271 -11.04 -5.23 25.13
N ARG A 272 -11.96 -4.57 24.45
CA ARG A 272 -13.41 -4.73 24.69
C ARG A 272 -13.88 -6.04 24.06
N SER A 273 -14.88 -6.66 24.65
CA SER A 273 -15.65 -7.77 24.10
C SER A 273 -17.13 -7.60 24.47
N ASP A 274 -18.00 -8.43 23.94
CA ASP A 274 -19.44 -8.38 24.24
C ASP A 274 -19.75 -8.55 25.74
N GLY A 275 -18.86 -9.22 26.51
CA GLY A 275 -18.97 -9.46 27.96
C GLY A 275 -18.22 -8.43 28.83
N GLY A 276 -17.66 -7.36 28.27
CA GLY A 276 -16.85 -6.37 29.00
C GLY A 276 -15.41 -6.29 28.55
N SER A 277 -14.47 -5.96 29.44
CA SER A 277 -13.05 -5.89 29.12
C SER A 277 -12.36 -7.23 29.34
N VAL A 278 -11.55 -7.66 28.37
CA VAL A 278 -10.73 -8.87 28.43
C VAL A 278 -9.26 -8.47 28.29
N THR A 279 -8.40 -9.06 29.13
CA THR A 279 -6.95 -8.84 29.06
C THR A 279 -6.25 -10.11 28.59
N HIS A 280 -5.36 -9.94 27.60
CA HIS A 280 -4.50 -10.98 27.06
C HIS A 280 -3.05 -10.70 27.44
N GLU A 281 -2.30 -11.73 27.80
CA GLU A 281 -0.86 -11.66 28.09
C GLU A 281 -0.08 -12.47 27.04
N ALA A 282 1.06 -11.93 26.61
CA ALA A 282 1.92 -12.55 25.61
C ALA A 282 3.38 -12.12 25.74
N ASP A 283 4.26 -12.85 25.06
CA ASP A 283 5.68 -12.48 24.97
C ASP A 283 5.88 -11.23 24.09
N HIS A 284 5.10 -11.11 23.02
CA HIS A 284 5.19 -10.02 22.06
C HIS A 284 3.83 -9.48 21.63
N LEU A 285 3.81 -8.21 21.27
CA LEU A 285 2.67 -7.54 20.61
C LEU A 285 3.10 -7.09 19.20
N VAL A 286 2.24 -7.33 18.23
CA VAL A 286 2.30 -6.74 16.90
C VAL A 286 1.18 -5.71 16.78
N CYS A 287 1.51 -4.42 16.76
CA CYS A 287 0.57 -3.34 16.44
C CYS A 287 0.36 -3.29 14.92
N ALA A 288 -0.71 -3.92 14.45
CA ALA A 288 -1.05 -4.02 13.03
C ALA A 288 -2.24 -3.11 12.65
N MET A 289 -2.44 -2.05 13.39
CA MET A 289 -3.37 -0.95 13.12
C MET A 289 -2.62 0.27 12.59
N SER A 290 -3.32 1.20 11.93
CA SER A 290 -2.70 2.47 11.50
C SER A 290 -2.20 3.28 12.69
N ALA A 291 -1.20 4.15 12.48
CA ALA A 291 -0.73 5.04 13.54
C ALA A 291 -1.86 5.95 14.05
N VAL A 292 -2.83 6.31 13.19
CA VAL A 292 -4.01 7.10 13.60
C VAL A 292 -4.81 6.38 14.69
N MET A 293 -5.01 5.08 14.55
CA MET A 293 -5.71 4.28 15.58
C MET A 293 -4.85 4.10 16.83
N LEU A 294 -3.55 3.85 16.65
CA LEU A 294 -2.62 3.63 17.77
C LEU A 294 -2.46 4.86 18.67
N ARG A 295 -2.56 6.08 18.10
CA ARG A 295 -2.50 7.35 18.87
C ARG A 295 -3.53 7.44 19.98
N ALA A 296 -4.69 6.85 19.80
CA ALA A 296 -5.80 6.90 20.75
C ALA A 296 -5.70 5.86 21.88
N ILE A 297 -4.74 4.94 21.82
CA ILE A 297 -4.63 3.82 22.78
C ILE A 297 -3.61 4.21 23.86
N PRO A 298 -3.99 4.25 25.15
CA PRO A 298 -3.07 4.40 26.27
C PRO A 298 -2.03 3.30 26.30
N VAL A 299 -0.75 3.68 26.43
CA VAL A 299 0.39 2.76 26.48
C VAL A 299 1.20 3.02 27.75
N THR A 300 1.54 1.98 28.49
CA THR A 300 2.27 2.06 29.76
C THR A 300 3.42 1.03 29.79
N PRO A 301 4.68 1.44 29.99
CA PRO A 301 5.18 2.81 29.99
C PRO A 301 4.89 3.56 28.69
N ALA A 302 4.87 4.87 28.72
CA ALA A 302 4.67 5.71 27.53
C ALA A 302 5.77 5.46 26.49
N TRP A 303 5.43 5.68 25.21
CA TRP A 303 6.42 5.61 24.12
C TRP A 303 7.61 6.54 24.39
N PRO A 304 8.85 6.16 24.00
CA PRO A 304 9.97 7.10 23.92
C PRO A 304 9.61 8.31 23.04
N ALA A 305 10.27 9.43 23.28
CA ALA A 305 9.93 10.70 22.64
C ALA A 305 9.96 10.66 21.11
N ASP A 306 10.95 9.98 20.53
CA ASP A 306 11.10 9.78 19.09
C ASP A 306 9.98 8.91 18.50
N LYS A 307 9.66 7.79 19.15
CA LYS A 307 8.56 6.92 18.76
C LYS A 307 7.21 7.64 18.87
N ALA A 308 6.99 8.35 19.99
CA ALA A 308 5.78 9.14 20.20
C ALA A 308 5.64 10.20 19.10
N TYR A 309 6.73 10.92 18.80
CA TYR A 309 6.76 11.90 17.72
C TYR A 309 6.40 11.27 16.38
N ALA A 310 7.06 10.17 16.01
CA ALA A 310 6.87 9.52 14.73
C ALA A 310 5.42 9.02 14.55
N LEU A 311 4.86 8.35 15.55
CA LEU A 311 3.47 7.90 15.53
C LEU A 311 2.49 9.07 15.47
N GLN A 312 2.76 10.20 16.15
CA GLN A 312 1.89 11.36 16.16
C GLN A 312 1.90 12.13 14.83
N HIS A 313 3.05 12.21 14.14
CA HIS A 313 3.25 13.12 13.01
C HIS A 313 3.32 12.44 11.65
N VAL A 314 3.37 11.09 11.58
CA VAL A 314 3.29 10.42 10.27
C VAL A 314 2.00 10.86 9.55
N PRO A 315 2.12 11.45 8.36
CA PRO A 315 0.98 11.99 7.65
C PRO A 315 0.23 10.92 6.89
N TYR A 316 -1.09 11.09 6.80
CA TYR A 316 -1.97 10.23 6.02
C TYR A 316 -2.85 11.06 5.09
N TYR A 317 -3.30 10.47 4.00
CA TYR A 317 -4.41 11.01 3.24
C TYR A 317 -5.70 10.22 3.51
N PHE A 318 -6.81 10.88 3.24
CA PHE A 318 -8.15 10.37 3.52
C PHE A 318 -8.93 10.41 2.22
N ASP A 319 -9.18 9.25 1.64
CA ASP A 319 -9.87 9.12 0.38
C ASP A 319 -11.22 8.41 0.53
N SER A 320 -12.06 8.66 -0.45
CA SER A 320 -13.28 7.90 -0.70
C SER A 320 -13.15 7.09 -1.99
N ARG A 321 -13.73 5.89 -2.00
CA ARG A 321 -13.92 5.12 -3.22
C ARG A 321 -15.29 5.43 -3.79
N VAL A 322 -15.32 5.83 -5.07
CA VAL A 322 -16.55 6.06 -5.84
C VAL A 322 -16.81 4.85 -6.71
N ILE A 323 -18.07 4.42 -6.80
CA ILE A 323 -18.49 3.24 -7.56
C ILE A 323 -19.76 3.62 -8.33
N PHE A 324 -19.68 3.58 -9.66
CA PHE A 324 -20.81 3.80 -10.55
C PHE A 324 -21.16 2.49 -11.25
N GLN A 325 -22.42 2.06 -11.13
CA GLN A 325 -22.99 0.99 -11.94
C GLN A 325 -23.75 1.62 -13.11
N SER A 326 -23.50 1.09 -14.31
CA SER A 326 -24.19 1.50 -15.53
C SER A 326 -25.01 0.35 -16.12
N ARG A 327 -26.10 0.71 -16.80
CA ARG A 327 -26.95 -0.25 -17.52
C ARG A 327 -26.24 -0.94 -18.67
N THR A 328 -25.28 -0.26 -19.29
CA THR A 328 -24.50 -0.78 -20.40
C THR A 328 -23.02 -0.45 -20.20
N GLN A 329 -22.15 -1.14 -20.91
CA GLN A 329 -20.72 -0.82 -21.01
C GLN A 329 -20.51 0.23 -22.11
N PHE A 330 -21.12 1.42 -21.93
CA PHE A 330 -21.23 2.48 -22.93
C PHE A 330 -19.89 2.96 -23.49
N TRP A 331 -18.81 2.92 -22.67
CA TRP A 331 -17.44 3.27 -23.11
C TRP A 331 -16.96 2.39 -24.26
N LYS A 332 -17.42 1.12 -24.36
CA LYS A 332 -17.11 0.25 -25.50
C LYS A 332 -17.82 0.71 -26.77
N ARG A 333 -19.09 1.11 -26.67
CA ARG A 333 -19.86 1.67 -27.78
C ARG A 333 -19.29 3.02 -28.23
N ASP A 334 -18.93 3.86 -27.29
CA ASP A 334 -18.41 5.22 -27.55
C ASP A 334 -16.95 5.19 -28.08
N GLY A 335 -16.24 4.06 -27.92
CA GLY A 335 -14.83 3.94 -28.31
C GLY A 335 -13.89 4.83 -27.48
N ILE A 336 -14.31 5.21 -26.25
CA ILE A 336 -13.58 6.12 -25.37
C ILE A 336 -12.98 5.30 -24.24
N SER A 337 -11.69 5.52 -23.92
CA SER A 337 -11.08 4.86 -22.78
C SER A 337 -11.84 5.17 -21.50
N PRO A 338 -12.21 4.16 -20.72
CA PRO A 338 -12.85 4.38 -19.42
C PRO A 338 -11.88 4.81 -18.32
N SER A 339 -10.56 4.75 -18.58
CA SER A 339 -9.53 5.16 -17.63
C SER A 339 -9.21 6.63 -17.81
N MET A 340 -9.55 7.47 -16.81
CA MET A 340 -9.39 8.92 -16.89
C MET A 340 -8.86 9.51 -15.59
N GLU A 341 -8.04 10.54 -15.71
CA GLU A 341 -7.58 11.39 -14.61
C GLU A 341 -8.19 12.78 -14.79
N PHE A 342 -9.02 13.21 -13.85
CA PHE A 342 -9.71 14.50 -13.90
C PHE A 342 -9.03 15.58 -13.07
N GLY A 343 -8.43 15.19 -11.92
CA GLY A 343 -7.81 16.11 -10.97
C GLY A 343 -8.82 16.93 -10.16
N ASP A 344 -10.13 16.65 -10.27
CA ASP A 344 -11.16 17.26 -9.41
C ASP A 344 -11.16 16.59 -8.04
N ARG A 345 -11.42 17.34 -6.97
CA ARG A 345 -11.43 16.82 -5.61
C ARG A 345 -12.52 15.75 -5.41
N GLU A 346 -13.69 15.98 -5.98
CA GLU A 346 -14.86 15.11 -5.87
C GLU A 346 -14.72 13.83 -6.71
N LEU A 347 -13.82 13.84 -7.71
CA LEU A 347 -13.50 12.68 -8.53
C LEU A 347 -12.15 12.88 -9.20
N ASN A 348 -11.10 12.26 -8.66
CA ASN A 348 -9.73 12.41 -9.17
C ASN A 348 -9.46 11.54 -10.40
N HIS A 349 -9.81 10.27 -10.30
CA HIS A 349 -9.55 9.24 -11.30
C HIS A 349 -10.75 8.32 -11.42
N VAL A 350 -10.94 7.75 -12.63
CA VAL A 350 -11.89 6.66 -12.86
C VAL A 350 -11.28 5.60 -13.76
N TRP A 351 -11.79 4.38 -13.67
CA TRP A 351 -11.50 3.24 -14.53
C TRP A 351 -12.59 2.20 -14.37
N THR A 352 -12.62 1.19 -15.26
CA THR A 352 -13.59 0.09 -15.17
C THR A 352 -13.05 -1.08 -14.37
N THR A 353 -13.94 -1.88 -13.82
CA THR A 353 -13.62 -3.11 -13.08
C THR A 353 -14.67 -4.19 -13.35
N CYS A 354 -14.41 -5.42 -12.89
CA CYS A 354 -15.37 -6.53 -12.93
C CYS A 354 -15.81 -6.94 -14.34
N ASP A 355 -14.92 -6.77 -15.32
CA ASP A 355 -15.17 -7.03 -16.75
C ASP A 355 -15.25 -8.53 -17.11
N GLU A 356 -14.97 -9.44 -16.14
CA GLU A 356 -15.12 -10.89 -16.30
C GLU A 356 -16.52 -11.40 -15.98
N VAL A 357 -17.38 -10.59 -15.39
CA VAL A 357 -18.78 -10.95 -15.17
C VAL A 357 -19.56 -10.72 -16.44
N GLU A 358 -20.18 -11.79 -16.95
CA GLU A 358 -20.97 -11.74 -18.18
C GLU A 358 -22.32 -11.06 -17.91
N THR A 359 -22.41 -9.77 -18.18
CA THR A 359 -23.61 -8.95 -18.06
C THR A 359 -23.57 -7.78 -19.05
N ALA A 360 -24.74 -7.23 -19.39
CA ALA A 360 -24.82 -6.00 -20.15
C ALA A 360 -24.32 -4.79 -19.34
N ARG A 361 -24.45 -4.86 -18.00
CA ARG A 361 -24.02 -3.81 -17.07
C ARG A 361 -22.50 -3.67 -17.01
N GLY A 362 -22.07 -2.54 -16.47
CA GLY A 362 -20.67 -2.30 -16.20
C GLY A 362 -20.45 -1.55 -14.90
N LEU A 363 -19.22 -1.61 -14.39
CA LEU A 363 -18.78 -0.84 -13.24
C LEU A 363 -17.66 0.11 -13.63
N ILE A 364 -17.81 1.36 -13.18
CA ILE A 364 -16.76 2.36 -13.17
C ILE A 364 -16.44 2.63 -11.71
N VAL A 365 -15.19 2.55 -11.35
CA VAL A 365 -14.70 2.90 -10.02
C VAL A 365 -13.81 4.14 -10.09
N GLY A 366 -13.76 4.88 -9.01
CA GLY A 366 -12.94 6.08 -8.95
C GLY A 366 -12.47 6.40 -7.53
N THR A 367 -11.65 7.44 -7.42
CA THR A 367 -11.19 8.01 -6.15
C THR A 367 -11.63 9.45 -6.01
N ALA A 368 -11.93 9.84 -4.79
CA ALA A 368 -12.21 11.22 -4.41
C ALA A 368 -11.44 11.57 -3.13
N THR A 369 -11.02 12.82 -2.98
CA THR A 369 -10.27 13.27 -1.81
C THR A 369 -11.21 13.66 -0.67
N GLY A 370 -11.04 13.02 0.48
CA GLY A 370 -11.86 13.25 1.67
C GLY A 370 -13.28 12.70 1.54
N LEU A 371 -14.23 13.38 2.16
CA LEU A 371 -15.65 13.03 2.11
C LEU A 371 -16.29 13.63 0.85
N VAL A 372 -17.03 12.80 0.12
CA VAL A 372 -17.78 13.18 -1.08
C VAL A 372 -19.14 12.48 -1.09
N THR A 373 -20.15 13.09 -1.71
CA THR A 373 -21.43 12.43 -1.96
C THR A 373 -21.43 11.73 -3.32
N PRO A 374 -22.25 10.68 -3.51
CA PRO A 374 -22.40 10.02 -4.80
C PRO A 374 -22.81 10.97 -5.92
N GLU A 375 -23.71 11.93 -5.61
CA GLU A 375 -24.24 12.92 -6.55
C GLU A 375 -23.16 13.90 -7.01
N ALA A 376 -22.32 14.38 -6.08
CA ALA A 376 -21.21 15.29 -6.40
C ALA A 376 -20.17 14.61 -7.31
N ALA A 377 -19.78 13.39 -6.99
CA ALA A 377 -18.86 12.61 -7.83
C ALA A 377 -19.45 12.32 -9.22
N LEU A 378 -20.74 11.93 -9.29
CA LEU A 378 -21.43 11.67 -10.55
C LEU A 378 -21.56 12.92 -11.40
N ALA A 379 -21.78 14.09 -10.79
CA ALA A 379 -21.85 15.37 -11.51
C ALA A 379 -20.51 15.70 -12.18
N VAL A 380 -19.36 15.47 -11.49
CA VAL A 380 -18.03 15.62 -12.11
C VAL A 380 -17.86 14.63 -13.26
N TYR A 381 -18.20 13.35 -13.06
CA TYR A 381 -18.11 12.35 -14.10
C TYR A 381 -18.89 12.75 -15.36
N ARG A 382 -20.18 13.12 -15.22
CA ARG A 382 -21.04 13.56 -16.31
C ARG A 382 -20.52 14.80 -17.03
N LYS A 383 -19.90 15.73 -16.30
CA LYS A 383 -19.29 16.92 -16.88
C LYS A 383 -18.03 16.61 -17.69
N ARG A 384 -17.25 15.62 -17.26
CA ARG A 384 -15.93 15.32 -17.83
C ARG A 384 -15.97 14.22 -18.90
N TYR A 385 -16.83 13.23 -18.75
CA TYR A 385 -16.94 12.15 -19.72
C TYR A 385 -17.60 12.67 -21.01
N PRO A 386 -16.95 12.50 -22.18
CA PRO A 386 -17.44 13.10 -23.43
C PRO A 386 -18.54 12.29 -24.14
N GLY A 387 -18.95 11.14 -23.59
CA GLY A 387 -19.93 10.22 -24.17
C GLY A 387 -21.20 10.08 -23.33
N ALA A 388 -21.90 8.96 -23.49
CA ALA A 388 -23.23 8.68 -22.98
C ALA A 388 -23.23 8.30 -21.47
N SER A 389 -22.78 9.18 -20.59
CA SER A 389 -22.73 8.95 -19.14
C SER A 389 -24.09 8.88 -18.44
N GLU A 390 -25.19 9.16 -19.13
CA GLU A 390 -26.59 8.98 -18.67
C GLU A 390 -26.96 7.52 -18.43
N ASP A 391 -26.19 6.58 -18.96
CA ASP A 391 -26.33 5.15 -18.68
C ASP A 391 -25.95 4.76 -17.24
N VAL A 392 -25.29 5.64 -16.49
CA VAL A 392 -25.02 5.40 -15.05
C VAL A 392 -26.34 5.42 -14.29
N GLU A 393 -26.71 4.29 -13.69
CA GLU A 393 -27.99 4.06 -13.01
C GLU A 393 -27.88 4.08 -11.48
N LYS A 394 -26.70 3.73 -10.92
CA LYS A 394 -26.40 3.74 -9.48
C LYS A 394 -25.05 4.38 -9.21
N ALA A 395 -24.98 5.12 -8.13
CA ALA A 395 -23.76 5.72 -7.62
C ALA A 395 -23.62 5.43 -6.13
N HIS A 396 -22.45 4.96 -5.72
CA HIS A 396 -22.11 4.64 -4.33
C HIS A 396 -20.77 5.26 -3.96
N VAL A 397 -20.61 5.55 -2.66
CA VAL A 397 -19.34 6.01 -2.09
C VAL A 397 -19.04 5.21 -0.84
N VAL A 398 -17.82 4.66 -0.78
CA VAL A 398 -17.26 4.11 0.43
C VAL A 398 -16.31 5.15 1.01
N ALA A 399 -16.79 5.87 2.02
CA ALA A 399 -16.06 6.95 2.68
C ALA A 399 -15.16 6.40 3.80
N TRP A 400 -13.90 6.10 3.47
CA TRP A 400 -12.97 5.55 4.46
C TRP A 400 -12.73 6.48 5.64
N ALA A 401 -12.68 7.80 5.43
CA ALA A 401 -12.55 8.78 6.50
C ALA A 401 -13.60 8.67 7.61
N SER A 402 -14.76 8.11 7.31
CA SER A 402 -15.83 7.86 8.28
C SER A 402 -15.74 6.48 8.96
N ASN A 403 -14.80 5.63 8.55
CA ASN A 403 -14.66 4.31 9.15
C ASN A 403 -13.99 4.42 10.52
N PRO A 404 -14.61 3.96 11.61
CA PRO A 404 -14.08 4.13 12.96
C PRO A 404 -12.79 3.36 13.23
N TRP A 405 -12.46 2.34 12.43
CA TRP A 405 -11.31 1.45 12.63
C TRP A 405 -10.27 1.52 11.53
N ALA A 406 -10.59 2.14 10.40
CA ALA A 406 -9.73 2.23 9.22
C ALA A 406 -9.91 3.57 8.50
N SER A 407 -9.91 4.68 9.25
CA SER A 407 -10.18 6.03 8.71
C SER A 407 -9.07 6.58 7.82
N ALA A 408 -7.84 6.08 7.95
CA ALA A 408 -6.68 6.55 7.19
C ALA A 408 -6.23 5.50 6.18
N CYS A 409 -5.93 5.95 4.96
CA CYS A 409 -5.40 5.09 3.89
C CYS A 409 -3.88 4.90 4.00
N GLU A 410 -3.13 5.40 3.03
CA GLU A 410 -1.67 5.33 2.99
C GLU A 410 -1.05 6.61 3.56
N THR A 411 0.24 6.55 3.84
CA THR A 411 0.99 7.74 4.23
C THR A 411 1.22 8.64 3.02
N THR A 412 1.18 9.94 3.25
CA THR A 412 1.56 10.93 2.24
C THR A 412 3.05 11.23 2.31
N SER A 413 3.55 12.08 1.41
CA SER A 413 4.91 12.59 1.48
C SER A 413 5.13 13.35 2.78
N TYR A 414 6.27 13.11 3.41
CA TYR A 414 6.70 13.84 4.61
C TYR A 414 7.11 15.27 4.25
N ARG A 415 6.93 16.18 5.17
CA ARG A 415 7.40 17.57 4.98
C ARG A 415 8.93 17.61 4.96
N PRO A 416 9.54 18.62 4.32
CA PRO A 416 10.98 18.87 4.44
C PRO A 416 11.42 18.92 5.91
N GLY A 417 12.53 18.22 6.24
CA GLY A 417 13.06 18.08 7.58
C GLY A 417 12.36 17.07 8.49
N GLU A 418 11.36 16.34 7.99
CA GLU A 418 10.62 15.37 8.80
C GLU A 418 11.10 13.92 8.61
N LEU A 419 11.74 13.57 7.49
CA LEU A 419 12.16 12.19 7.28
C LEU A 419 13.11 11.70 8.39
N VAL A 420 14.07 12.52 8.79
CA VAL A 420 15.02 12.20 9.85
C VAL A 420 14.36 11.99 11.23
N LYS A 421 13.18 12.56 11.46
CA LYS A 421 12.43 12.43 12.72
C LYS A 421 11.46 11.25 12.71
N LEU A 422 11.00 10.87 11.54
CA LEU A 422 10.01 9.78 11.36
C LEU A 422 10.71 8.44 11.12
N TRP A 423 11.80 8.43 10.38
CA TRP A 423 12.56 7.25 10.04
C TRP A 423 13.91 7.18 10.80
N PRO A 424 14.31 6.02 11.36
CA PRO A 424 13.64 4.71 11.30
C PRO A 424 12.60 4.48 12.42
N ALA A 425 12.31 5.49 13.25
CA ALA A 425 11.44 5.34 14.42
C ALA A 425 10.09 4.66 14.13
N LEU A 426 9.51 4.86 12.93
CA LEU A 426 8.23 4.22 12.55
C LEU A 426 8.31 2.69 12.48
N ILE A 427 9.45 2.14 12.06
CA ILE A 427 9.58 0.69 11.81
C ILE A 427 10.28 -0.06 12.94
N GLU A 428 11.09 0.62 13.74
CA GLU A 428 11.84 -0.02 14.81
C GLU A 428 10.91 -0.58 15.90
N PRO A 429 11.13 -1.83 16.35
CA PRO A 429 10.43 -2.34 17.51
C PRO A 429 10.70 -1.51 18.77
N HIS A 430 9.74 -1.45 19.66
CA HIS A 430 9.93 -0.92 21.00
C HIS A 430 9.84 -2.04 22.03
N GLY A 431 10.98 -2.53 22.50
CA GLY A 431 11.04 -3.69 23.37
C GLY A 431 10.39 -4.91 22.69
N ARG A 432 9.27 -5.36 23.26
CA ARG A 432 8.49 -6.51 22.74
C ARG A 432 7.32 -6.12 21.84
N ILE A 433 7.26 -4.85 21.43
CA ILE A 433 6.21 -4.33 20.56
C ILE A 433 6.76 -4.08 19.17
N HIS A 434 6.12 -4.66 18.16
CA HIS A 434 6.46 -4.54 16.74
C HIS A 434 5.36 -3.77 16.01
N PHE A 435 5.72 -3.07 14.93
CA PHE A 435 4.81 -2.24 14.15
C PHE A 435 4.64 -2.80 12.75
N VAL A 436 3.39 -2.92 12.30
CA VAL A 436 3.00 -3.50 11.02
C VAL A 436 1.91 -2.66 10.36
N GLY A 437 2.00 -2.49 9.07
CA GLY A 437 1.09 -1.70 8.24
C GLY A 437 1.86 -0.99 7.14
N ALA A 438 1.16 -0.32 6.24
CA ALA A 438 1.80 0.42 5.15
C ALA A 438 2.76 1.51 5.68
N TYR A 439 2.41 2.17 6.78
CA TYR A 439 3.25 3.19 7.41
C TYR A 439 4.55 2.64 8.04
N ALA A 440 4.55 1.37 8.36
CA ALA A 440 5.68 0.69 9.01
C ALA A 440 6.56 -0.05 7.99
N ASP A 441 6.67 0.48 6.78
CA ASP A 441 7.59 0.01 5.73
C ASP A 441 8.20 1.19 4.96
N ASN A 442 9.28 0.94 4.25
CA ASN A 442 9.97 1.95 3.44
C ASN A 442 9.28 2.19 2.08
N LEU A 443 8.45 1.26 1.65
CA LEU A 443 7.74 1.31 0.39
C LEU A 443 6.29 1.76 0.63
N ASN A 444 5.94 2.94 0.13
CA ASN A 444 4.57 3.47 0.30
C ASN A 444 3.61 2.87 -0.76
N TRP A 445 3.50 1.53 -0.77
CA TRP A 445 2.63 0.78 -1.67
C TRP A 445 1.71 -0.15 -0.87
N GLY A 446 0.67 0.40 -0.29
CA GLY A 446 -0.45 -0.19 0.44
C GLY A 446 -0.29 -1.65 0.85
N MET A 447 -0.80 -2.57 0.04
CA MET A 447 -0.81 -4.00 0.36
C MET A 447 0.60 -4.61 0.40
N GLU A 448 1.51 -4.20 -0.50
CA GLU A 448 2.89 -4.71 -0.49
C GLU A 448 3.62 -4.26 0.77
N ALA A 449 3.59 -2.98 1.10
CA ALA A 449 4.20 -2.43 2.31
C ALA A 449 3.66 -3.10 3.57
N ALA A 450 2.34 -3.29 3.66
CA ALA A 450 1.71 -3.95 4.79
C ALA A 450 2.15 -5.42 4.93
N THR A 451 2.18 -6.19 3.84
CA THR A 451 2.60 -7.60 3.89
C THR A 451 4.10 -7.76 4.15
N ARG A 452 4.94 -6.85 3.63
CA ARG A 452 6.38 -6.80 3.91
C ARG A 452 6.67 -6.51 5.37
N SER A 453 6.02 -5.49 5.95
CA SER A 453 6.17 -5.16 7.37
C SER A 453 5.72 -6.31 8.26
N GLY A 454 4.63 -7.01 7.90
CA GLY A 454 4.16 -8.21 8.59
C GLY A 454 5.17 -9.35 8.57
N TYR A 455 5.78 -9.59 7.41
CA TYR A 455 6.82 -10.59 7.27
C TYR A 455 8.07 -10.24 8.09
N ARG A 456 8.56 -8.99 8.01
CA ARG A 456 9.70 -8.49 8.79
C ARG A 456 9.48 -8.63 10.30
N ALA A 457 8.30 -8.24 10.80
CA ALA A 457 7.96 -8.36 12.21
C ALA A 457 7.95 -9.84 12.66
N SER A 458 7.40 -10.74 11.85
CA SER A 458 7.38 -12.17 12.15
C SER A 458 8.79 -12.77 12.20
N GLU A 459 9.71 -12.35 11.32
CA GLU A 459 11.10 -12.78 11.37
C GLU A 459 11.86 -12.23 12.59
N ALA A 460 11.59 -10.99 12.97
CA ALA A 460 12.18 -10.38 14.15
C ALA A 460 11.79 -11.14 15.44
N ILE A 461 10.53 -11.52 15.56
CA ILE A 461 10.01 -12.29 16.70
C ILE A 461 10.58 -13.71 16.73
N ASP A 462 10.70 -14.38 15.59
CA ASP A 462 11.23 -15.75 15.48
C ASP A 462 12.71 -15.85 15.90
N LYS A 463 13.44 -14.74 15.89
CA LYS A 463 14.86 -14.65 16.29
C LYS A 463 15.05 -14.37 17.80
N THR A 464 14.00 -14.14 18.58
CA THR A 464 14.04 -13.88 20.03
C THR A 464 13.78 -15.15 20.83
#